data_5ed56806af310e5c02aa36ed1b3e6359
#
_entry.id   5ed56806af310e5c02aa36ed1b3e6359
#
_cell.length_a   1.000
_cell.length_b   1.000
_cell.length_c   1.000
_cell.angle_alpha   90.00
_cell.angle_beta   90.00
_cell.angle_gamma   90.00
#
_symmetry.space_group_name_H-M   'P 1'
#
loop_
_entity.id
_entity.type
_entity.pdbx_description
1 polymer ?
#
loop_
_entity_poly.entity_id
_entity_poly.type
_entity_poly.pdbx_seq_one_letter_code
_entity_poly.pdbx_strand_id
1 'polypeptide(L)'
;MEQVKPRLLLVVPMLHQGGFERVCVRTARILRNDFEVTIAMFSDADIAYDINGLSVVNLDVPAQDGKLKKMVNVVKRTVKLRKLKKKLRPDLTYSFGPTANLINVLTPVRGQIWTGIRSYMDMDNPSKLKLFAKRSDQVICCSEVIAHELKEKLGIENTEVLYLSLIHISEPTRPEPI
;
A
#
# COMPACT_ATOMS: atom_id res chain seq x y z
N MET A 1 -22.18 -9.67 -22.50
CA MET A 1 -21.62 -8.33 -22.20
C MET A 1 -20.43 -8.55 -21.29
N GLU A 2 -19.23 -8.26 -21.75
CA GLU A 2 -18.02 -8.35 -20.94
C GLU A 2 -18.09 -7.27 -19.86
N GLN A 3 -18.13 -7.67 -18.61
CA GLN A 3 -18.22 -6.75 -17.47
C GLN A 3 -16.89 -6.02 -17.36
N VAL A 4 -16.87 -4.71 -17.55
CA VAL A 4 -15.66 -3.89 -17.41
C VAL A 4 -15.18 -3.99 -15.95
N LYS A 5 -14.01 -4.58 -15.75
CA LYS A 5 -13.42 -4.72 -14.42
C LYS A 5 -13.05 -3.35 -13.83
N PRO A 6 -13.32 -3.10 -12.53
CA PRO A 6 -12.83 -1.89 -11.87
C PRO A 6 -11.29 -1.90 -11.81
N ARG A 7 -10.69 -0.70 -11.82
CA ARG A 7 -9.24 -0.52 -11.85
C ARG A 7 -8.69 -0.32 -10.44
N LEU A 8 -7.78 -1.20 -10.04
CA LEU A 8 -7.10 -1.15 -8.76
C LEU A 8 -5.62 -0.79 -8.94
N LEU A 9 -5.20 0.31 -8.32
CA LEU A 9 -3.79 0.71 -8.27
C LEU A 9 -3.22 0.43 -6.87
N LEU A 10 -2.28 -0.50 -6.78
CA LEU A 10 -1.52 -0.78 -5.57
C LEU A 10 -0.24 0.04 -5.59
N VAL A 11 0.07 0.77 -4.51
CA VAL A 11 1.25 1.64 -4.43
C VAL A 11 2.17 1.15 -3.31
N VAL A 12 3.42 0.87 -3.65
CA VAL A 12 4.43 0.34 -2.74
C VAL A 12 5.77 1.04 -2.97
N PRO A 13 6.62 1.23 -1.94
CA PRO A 13 7.93 1.85 -2.16
C PRO A 13 8.84 1.05 -3.08
N MET A 14 8.91 -0.25 -2.88
CA MET A 14 9.69 -1.24 -3.63
C MET A 14 9.10 -2.63 -3.38
N LEU A 15 9.58 -3.65 -4.09
CA LEU A 15 9.19 -5.06 -3.88
C LEU A 15 10.36 -5.88 -3.31
N HIS A 16 11.09 -5.30 -2.36
CA HIS A 16 12.14 -5.96 -1.61
C HIS A 16 11.58 -7.04 -0.67
N GLN A 17 12.43 -7.88 -0.10
CA GLN A 17 12.02 -8.92 0.86
C GLN A 17 11.44 -8.29 2.14
N GLY A 18 10.12 -8.28 2.26
CA GLY A 18 9.41 -7.69 3.41
C GLY A 18 7.95 -8.12 3.48
N GLY A 19 7.31 -7.83 4.61
CA GLY A 19 5.95 -8.28 4.90
C GLY A 19 4.89 -7.57 4.08
N PHE A 20 4.96 -6.26 3.93
CA PHE A 20 3.95 -5.50 3.19
C PHE A 20 4.11 -5.64 1.67
N GLU A 21 5.33 -5.84 1.18
CA GLU A 21 5.62 -6.15 -0.22
C GLU A 21 5.03 -7.50 -0.62
N ARG A 22 5.21 -8.52 0.22
CA ARG A 22 4.58 -9.84 0.05
C ARG A 22 3.06 -9.73 -0.02
N VAL A 23 2.46 -8.95 0.87
CA VAL A 23 1.01 -8.71 0.87
C VAL A 23 0.58 -7.99 -0.40
N CYS A 24 1.31 -6.97 -0.85
CA CYS A 24 1.01 -6.25 -2.08
C CYS A 24 0.96 -7.19 -3.30
N VAL A 25 2.00 -7.99 -3.51
CA VAL A 25 2.06 -8.96 -4.62
C VAL A 25 0.96 -10.00 -4.51
N ARG A 26 0.70 -10.52 -3.31
CA ARG A 26 -0.37 -11.51 -3.08
C ARG A 26 -1.75 -10.92 -3.35
N THR A 27 -2.02 -9.70 -2.87
CA THR A 27 -3.25 -8.96 -3.15
C THR A 27 -3.46 -8.79 -4.65
N ALA A 28 -2.42 -8.37 -5.38
CA ALA A 28 -2.49 -8.24 -6.83
C ALA A 28 -2.86 -9.56 -7.52
N ARG A 29 -2.26 -10.68 -7.10
CA ARG A 29 -2.54 -12.00 -7.67
C ARG A 29 -3.95 -12.51 -7.38
N ILE A 30 -4.46 -12.27 -6.17
CA ILE A 30 -5.80 -12.67 -5.78
C ILE A 30 -6.84 -11.85 -6.56
N LEU A 31 -6.67 -10.54 -6.61
CA LEU A 31 -7.69 -9.63 -7.14
C LEU A 31 -7.67 -9.46 -8.67
N ARG A 32 -6.67 -9.98 -9.40
CA ARG A 32 -6.57 -9.83 -10.86
C ARG A 32 -7.75 -10.43 -11.65
N ASN A 33 -8.50 -11.35 -11.04
CA ASN A 33 -9.66 -11.95 -11.69
C ASN A 33 -10.87 -10.99 -11.67
N ASP A 34 -10.98 -10.15 -10.63
CA ASP A 34 -12.10 -9.25 -10.39
C ASP A 34 -11.80 -7.80 -10.75
N PHE A 35 -10.50 -7.43 -10.74
CA PHE A 35 -9.99 -6.09 -10.99
C PHE A 35 -8.94 -6.06 -12.09
N GLU A 36 -8.86 -4.94 -12.80
CA GLU A 36 -7.67 -4.57 -13.59
C GLU A 36 -6.61 -4.01 -12.63
N VAL A 37 -5.71 -4.89 -12.13
CA VAL A 37 -4.74 -4.54 -11.09
C VAL A 37 -3.44 -4.04 -11.70
N THR A 38 -2.95 -2.89 -11.22
CA THR A 38 -1.60 -2.38 -11.50
C THR A 38 -0.86 -2.11 -10.20
N ILE A 39 0.40 -2.52 -10.12
CA ILE A 39 1.31 -2.18 -9.01
C ILE A 39 2.20 -1.03 -9.46
N ALA A 40 2.21 0.08 -8.71
CA ALA A 40 3.18 1.16 -8.86
C ALA A 40 4.22 1.10 -7.75
N MET A 41 5.49 1.02 -8.12
CA MET A 41 6.62 1.06 -7.18
C MET A 41 7.53 2.27 -7.46
N PHE A 42 8.23 2.76 -6.43
CA PHE A 42 9.13 3.90 -6.60
C PHE A 42 10.53 3.49 -7.05
N SER A 43 10.90 2.23 -6.82
CA SER A 43 12.19 1.66 -7.24
C SER A 43 12.01 0.18 -7.52
N ASP A 44 12.74 -0.32 -8.50
CA ASP A 44 12.83 -1.74 -8.88
C ASP A 44 14.10 -2.42 -8.33
N ALA A 45 14.85 -1.74 -7.47
CA ALA A 45 15.99 -2.34 -6.81
C ALA A 45 15.54 -3.56 -5.99
N ASP A 46 16.26 -4.67 -6.16
CA ASP A 46 16.13 -5.90 -5.36
C ASP A 46 14.69 -6.47 -5.29
N ILE A 47 14.05 -6.67 -6.43
CA ILE A 47 12.74 -7.32 -6.48
C ILE A 47 12.88 -8.77 -6.00
N ALA A 48 12.31 -9.07 -4.83
CA ALA A 48 12.42 -10.38 -4.17
C ALA A 48 11.25 -11.32 -4.49
N TYR A 49 10.21 -10.83 -5.16
CA TYR A 49 9.00 -11.59 -5.46
C TYR A 49 8.86 -11.84 -6.95
N ASP A 50 8.33 -12.99 -7.31
CA ASP A 50 7.91 -13.25 -8.68
C ASP A 50 6.74 -12.33 -9.06
N ILE A 51 6.94 -11.48 -10.05
CA ILE A 51 5.96 -10.52 -10.57
C ILE A 51 5.44 -10.89 -11.97
N ASN A 52 5.77 -12.09 -12.46
CA ASN A 52 5.34 -12.56 -13.76
C ASN A 52 3.80 -12.58 -13.86
N GLY A 53 3.29 -12.04 -14.95
CA GLY A 53 1.85 -11.94 -15.19
C GLY A 53 1.14 -10.85 -14.38
N LEU A 54 1.86 -9.97 -13.67
CA LEU A 54 1.33 -8.79 -13.02
C LEU A 54 1.68 -7.52 -13.82
N SER A 55 0.76 -6.58 -13.86
CA SER A 55 1.03 -5.24 -14.40
C SER A 55 1.81 -4.43 -13.37
N VAL A 56 3.08 -4.15 -13.63
CA VAL A 56 3.96 -3.42 -12.71
C VAL A 56 4.53 -2.19 -13.40
N VAL A 57 4.47 -1.03 -12.74
CA VAL A 57 5.01 0.24 -13.21
C VAL A 57 6.06 0.75 -12.22
N ASN A 58 7.32 0.82 -12.66
CA ASN A 58 8.36 1.50 -11.90
C ASN A 58 8.30 3.02 -12.15
N LEU A 59 8.18 3.80 -11.08
CA LEU A 59 8.21 5.27 -11.17
C LEU A 59 9.64 5.81 -11.22
N ASP A 60 10.63 4.97 -10.98
CA ASP A 60 12.05 5.32 -11.04
C ASP A 60 12.39 6.58 -10.23
N VAL A 61 12.12 6.52 -8.91
CA VAL A 61 12.51 7.52 -7.91
C VAL A 61 12.95 6.80 -6.64
N PRO A 62 14.15 6.19 -6.66
CA PRO A 62 14.70 5.45 -5.52
C PRO A 62 14.87 6.35 -4.29
N ALA A 63 15.01 5.72 -3.12
CA ALA A 63 15.30 6.43 -1.89
C ALA A 63 16.67 7.11 -1.97
N GLN A 64 16.80 8.28 -1.39
CA GLN A 64 18.06 9.03 -1.29
C GLN A 64 18.25 9.54 0.14
N ASP A 65 19.49 9.62 0.57
CA ASP A 65 19.85 10.14 1.88
C ASP A 65 20.00 11.67 1.88
N GLY A 66 19.76 12.27 3.05
CA GLY A 66 19.78 13.70 3.24
C GLY A 66 18.40 14.37 3.17
N LYS A 67 18.14 15.32 4.08
CA LYS A 67 16.82 15.98 4.25
C LYS A 67 16.31 16.64 2.97
N LEU A 68 17.16 17.40 2.27
CA LEU A 68 16.80 18.09 1.02
C LEU A 68 16.48 17.10 -0.10
N LYS A 69 17.29 16.04 -0.26
CA LYS A 69 17.07 14.99 -1.27
C LYS A 69 15.77 14.21 -0.99
N LYS A 70 15.48 13.92 0.28
CA LYS A 70 14.21 13.28 0.68
C LYS A 70 13.01 14.15 0.30
N MET A 71 13.08 15.46 0.51
CA MET A 71 12.01 16.39 0.13
C MET A 71 11.82 16.46 -1.39
N VAL A 72 12.91 16.57 -2.16
CA VAL A 72 12.85 16.52 -3.63
C VAL A 72 12.25 15.20 -4.12
N ASN A 73 12.59 14.07 -3.49
CA ASN A 73 12.02 12.78 -3.84
C ASN A 73 10.51 12.70 -3.57
N VAL A 74 10.03 13.29 -2.46
CA VAL A 74 8.58 13.38 -2.21
C VAL A 74 7.89 14.11 -3.36
N VAL A 75 8.42 15.26 -3.80
CA VAL A 75 7.84 16.01 -4.92
C VAL A 75 7.89 15.19 -6.22
N LYS A 76 9.03 14.59 -6.56
CA LYS A 76 9.17 13.76 -7.78
C LYS A 76 8.19 12.58 -7.77
N ARG A 77 8.09 11.84 -6.66
CA ARG A 77 7.16 10.72 -6.50
C ARG A 77 5.71 11.17 -6.62
N THR A 78 5.36 12.30 -5.99
CA THR A 78 4.02 12.89 -6.08
C THR A 78 3.65 13.24 -7.53
N VAL A 79 4.53 13.91 -8.26
CA VAL A 79 4.28 14.28 -9.66
C VAL A 79 4.14 13.03 -10.55
N LYS A 80 5.05 12.05 -10.42
CA LYS A 80 5.02 10.83 -11.23
C LYS A 80 3.79 9.97 -10.91
N LEU A 81 3.45 9.76 -9.61
CA LEU A 81 2.26 9.02 -9.22
C LEU A 81 0.98 9.72 -9.68
N ARG A 82 0.90 11.05 -9.56
CA ARG A 82 -0.27 11.81 -10.04
C ARG A 82 -0.47 11.67 -11.56
N LYS A 83 0.62 11.70 -12.35
CA LYS A 83 0.56 11.45 -13.80
C LYS A 83 0.06 10.03 -14.09
N LEU A 84 0.57 9.03 -13.38
CA LEU A 84 0.14 7.64 -13.52
C LEU A 84 -1.35 7.48 -13.19
N LYS A 85 -1.81 8.00 -12.04
CA LYS A 85 -3.22 7.97 -11.65
C LYS A 85 -4.14 8.64 -12.69
N LYS A 86 -3.73 9.79 -13.25
CA LYS A 86 -4.50 10.47 -14.31
C LYS A 86 -4.59 9.62 -15.58
N LYS A 87 -3.53 8.86 -15.92
CA LYS A 87 -3.49 7.96 -17.08
C LYS A 87 -4.36 6.73 -16.86
N LEU A 88 -4.21 6.06 -15.72
CA LEU A 88 -4.90 4.81 -15.39
C LEU A 88 -6.35 5.04 -14.96
N ARG A 89 -6.67 6.19 -14.36
CA ARG A 89 -7.99 6.51 -13.78
C ARG A 89 -8.49 5.40 -12.86
N PRO A 90 -7.73 5.02 -11.81
CA PRO A 90 -8.11 3.93 -10.92
C PRO A 90 -9.39 4.26 -10.15
N ASP A 91 -10.25 3.26 -9.96
CA ASP A 91 -11.44 3.35 -9.12
C ASP A 91 -11.06 3.25 -7.64
N LEU A 92 -9.96 2.53 -7.36
CA LEU A 92 -9.37 2.39 -6.03
C LEU A 92 -7.85 2.47 -6.12
N THR A 93 -7.24 3.27 -5.24
CA THR A 93 -5.79 3.27 -5.02
C THR A 93 -5.49 2.84 -3.58
N TYR A 94 -4.77 1.75 -3.40
CA TYR A 94 -4.39 1.23 -2.09
C TYR A 94 -2.87 1.26 -1.93
N SER A 95 -2.38 1.85 -0.85
CA SER A 95 -0.94 2.04 -0.61
C SER A 95 -0.43 1.27 0.62
N PHE A 96 0.82 0.83 0.54
CA PHE A 96 1.51 0.01 1.53
C PHE A 96 2.74 0.72 2.08
N GLY A 97 2.74 0.95 3.39
CA GLY A 97 3.85 1.58 4.10
C GLY A 97 3.82 3.12 4.11
N PRO A 98 4.48 3.74 5.10
CA PRO A 98 4.33 5.17 5.41
C PRO A 98 4.66 6.11 4.25
N THR A 99 5.71 5.78 3.48
CA THR A 99 6.11 6.61 2.33
C THR A 99 5.08 6.53 1.20
N ALA A 100 4.60 5.33 0.87
CA ALA A 100 3.58 5.16 -0.16
C ALA A 100 2.26 5.80 0.26
N ASN A 101 1.86 5.67 1.54
CA ASN A 101 0.68 6.31 2.10
C ASN A 101 0.74 7.84 1.94
N LEU A 102 1.88 8.45 2.31
CA LEU A 102 2.08 9.89 2.14
C LEU A 102 1.89 10.33 0.69
N ILE A 103 2.57 9.66 -0.25
CA ILE A 103 2.49 10.02 -1.67
C ILE A 103 1.08 9.76 -2.23
N ASN A 104 0.41 8.69 -1.79
CA ASN A 104 -0.95 8.37 -2.22
C ASN A 104 -1.94 9.47 -1.84
N VAL A 105 -1.93 9.94 -0.57
CA VAL A 105 -2.84 10.97 -0.08
C VAL A 105 -2.50 12.39 -0.59
N LEU A 106 -1.27 12.61 -1.05
CA LEU A 106 -0.87 13.86 -1.71
C LEU A 106 -1.23 13.90 -3.20
N THR A 107 -1.72 12.79 -3.75
CA THR A 107 -2.08 12.67 -5.17
C THR A 107 -3.56 12.32 -5.36
N PRO A 108 -4.51 13.11 -4.82
CA PRO A 108 -5.92 12.81 -5.01
C PRO A 108 -6.29 12.91 -6.50
N VAL A 109 -7.06 11.94 -6.94
CA VAL A 109 -7.71 11.89 -8.25
C VAL A 109 -9.11 11.29 -8.04
N ARG A 110 -9.87 11.10 -9.11
CA ARG A 110 -11.15 10.37 -9.03
C ARG A 110 -10.88 8.93 -8.54
N GLY A 111 -11.79 8.38 -7.76
CA GLY A 111 -11.70 7.06 -7.14
C GLY A 111 -11.32 7.14 -5.67
N GLN A 112 -11.43 6.00 -4.98
CA GLN A 112 -11.16 5.89 -3.55
C GLN A 112 -9.65 5.83 -3.27
N ILE A 113 -9.26 6.34 -2.10
CA ILE A 113 -7.90 6.28 -1.59
C ILE A 113 -7.90 5.48 -0.28
N TRP A 114 -7.20 4.35 -0.28
CA TRP A 114 -6.99 3.55 0.91
C TRP A 114 -5.52 3.58 1.31
N THR A 115 -5.26 3.67 2.62
CA THR A 115 -3.91 3.65 3.20
C THR A 115 -3.76 2.48 4.15
N GLY A 116 -2.64 1.75 4.08
CA GLY A 116 -2.39 0.58 4.93
C GLY A 116 -1.49 0.89 6.12
N ILE A 117 -1.93 0.53 7.33
CA ILE A 117 -1.14 0.53 8.56
C ILE A 117 -0.85 -0.92 8.94
N ARG A 118 0.42 -1.33 8.92
CA ARG A 118 0.82 -2.73 8.99
C ARG A 118 1.64 -3.10 10.22
N SER A 119 2.12 -2.11 10.96
CA SER A 119 2.91 -2.32 12.17
C SER A 119 2.74 -1.18 13.16
N TYR A 120 3.10 -1.44 14.40
CA TYR A 120 3.19 -0.39 15.43
C TYR A 120 4.21 0.70 15.06
N MET A 121 5.28 0.36 14.34
CA MET A 121 6.27 1.35 13.86
C MET A 121 5.65 2.37 12.90
N ASP A 122 4.57 2.03 12.21
CA ASP A 122 3.82 2.98 11.37
C ASP A 122 3.09 4.02 12.24
N MET A 123 2.90 3.74 13.54
CA MET A 123 2.21 4.60 14.51
C MET A 123 3.11 5.64 15.19
N ASP A 124 4.43 5.60 15.00
CA ASP A 124 5.40 6.49 15.65
C ASP A 124 5.19 7.99 15.32
N ASN A 125 4.41 8.31 14.29
CA ASN A 125 4.15 9.68 13.92
C ASN A 125 2.64 9.99 13.83
N PRO A 126 2.01 10.39 14.95
CA PRO A 126 0.58 10.68 15.03
C PRO A 126 0.10 11.74 14.01
N SER A 127 0.93 12.75 13.73
CA SER A 127 0.58 13.81 12.77
C SER A 127 0.46 13.28 11.35
N LYS A 128 1.34 12.35 10.95
CA LYS A 128 1.24 11.69 9.63
C LYS A 128 0.03 10.78 9.57
N LEU A 129 -0.27 10.03 10.63
CA LEU A 129 -1.45 9.16 10.69
C LEU A 129 -2.74 9.96 10.55
N LYS A 130 -2.88 11.06 11.28
CA LYS A 130 -4.02 11.98 11.15
C LYS A 130 -4.13 12.55 9.73
N LEU A 131 -3.00 12.87 9.09
CA LEU A 131 -2.99 13.30 7.69
C LEU A 131 -3.48 12.20 6.75
N PHE A 132 -3.03 10.95 6.95
CA PHE A 132 -3.48 9.81 6.14
C PHE A 132 -4.97 9.59 6.32
N ALA A 133 -5.45 9.50 7.57
CA ALA A 133 -6.86 9.31 7.88
C ALA A 133 -7.75 10.40 7.30
N LYS A 134 -7.35 11.66 7.43
CA LYS A 134 -8.13 12.80 6.91
C LYS A 134 -8.23 12.82 5.38
N ARG A 135 -7.28 12.23 4.68
CA ARG A 135 -7.17 12.30 3.21
C ARG A 135 -7.38 10.96 2.50
N SER A 136 -7.67 9.91 3.23
CA SER A 136 -8.06 8.61 2.67
C SER A 136 -9.51 8.30 3.01
N ASP A 137 -10.16 7.57 2.13
CA ASP A 137 -11.53 7.08 2.35
C ASP A 137 -11.53 5.97 3.42
N GLN A 138 -10.47 5.13 3.44
CA GLN A 138 -10.29 4.07 4.43
C GLN A 138 -8.82 3.95 4.87
N VAL A 139 -8.63 3.65 6.15
CA VAL A 139 -7.35 3.26 6.76
C VAL A 139 -7.40 1.76 7.06
N ILE A 140 -6.68 0.96 6.29
CA ILE A 140 -6.69 -0.49 6.42
C ILE A 140 -5.66 -0.93 7.45
N CYS A 141 -6.13 -1.54 8.53
CA CYS A 141 -5.32 -2.06 9.63
C CYS A 141 -5.11 -3.57 9.49
N CYS A 142 -3.96 -4.09 9.91
CA CYS A 142 -3.70 -5.53 9.87
C CYS A 142 -4.22 -6.28 11.12
N SER A 143 -4.73 -5.58 12.13
CA SER A 143 -5.33 -6.17 13.33
C SER A 143 -6.32 -5.22 13.98
N GLU A 144 -7.26 -5.78 14.76
CA GLU A 144 -8.23 -5.01 15.54
C GLU A 144 -7.53 -4.13 16.59
N VAL A 145 -6.43 -4.61 17.17
CA VAL A 145 -5.68 -3.85 18.18
C VAL A 145 -5.18 -2.53 17.60
N ILE A 146 -4.61 -2.55 16.39
CA ILE A 146 -4.15 -1.33 15.71
C ILE A 146 -5.35 -0.42 15.38
N ALA A 147 -6.45 -0.97 14.88
CA ALA A 147 -7.65 -0.19 14.57
C ALA A 147 -8.22 0.47 15.82
N HIS A 148 -8.33 -0.27 16.92
CA HIS A 148 -8.79 0.24 18.21
C HIS A 148 -7.88 1.36 18.74
N GLU A 149 -6.55 1.18 18.70
CA GLU A 149 -5.61 2.22 19.14
C GLU A 149 -5.68 3.50 18.29
N LEU A 150 -5.85 3.37 16.97
CA LEU A 150 -6.04 4.52 16.09
C LEU A 150 -7.29 5.31 16.44
N LYS A 151 -8.38 4.61 16.76
CA LYS A 151 -9.62 5.20 17.20
C LYS A 151 -9.50 5.89 18.57
N GLU A 152 -9.06 5.15 19.59
CA GLU A 152 -9.01 5.65 20.96
C GLU A 152 -7.96 6.76 21.15
N LYS A 153 -6.74 6.57 20.62
CA LYS A 153 -5.64 7.52 20.85
C LYS A 153 -5.63 8.70 19.89
N LEU A 154 -6.15 8.52 18.66
CA LEU A 154 -6.03 9.52 17.60
C LEU A 154 -7.37 10.02 17.05
N GLY A 155 -8.50 9.41 17.43
CA GLY A 155 -9.84 9.74 16.93
C GLY A 155 -10.02 9.42 15.44
N ILE A 156 -9.37 8.36 14.95
CA ILE A 156 -9.46 7.95 13.55
C ILE A 156 -10.58 6.92 13.41
N GLU A 157 -11.72 7.32 12.83
CA GLU A 157 -12.92 6.49 12.73
C GLU A 157 -13.01 5.67 11.44
N ASN A 158 -12.38 6.12 10.36
CA ASN A 158 -12.44 5.48 9.04
C ASN A 158 -11.43 4.32 8.92
N THR A 159 -11.39 3.45 9.94
CA THR A 159 -10.53 2.27 9.99
C THR A 159 -11.31 1.02 9.59
N GLU A 160 -10.65 0.14 8.83
CA GLU A 160 -11.14 -1.19 8.47
C GLU A 160 -10.04 -2.21 8.76
N VAL A 161 -10.41 -3.41 9.22
CA VAL A 161 -9.44 -4.46 9.54
C VAL A 161 -9.37 -5.49 8.42
N LEU A 162 -8.18 -5.64 7.85
CA LEU A 162 -7.90 -6.68 6.88
C LEU A 162 -6.76 -7.57 7.41
N TYR A 163 -7.12 -8.72 7.96
CA TYR A 163 -6.16 -9.65 8.52
C TYR A 163 -5.16 -10.18 7.47
N LEU A 164 -3.88 -10.19 7.84
CA LEU A 164 -2.82 -10.80 7.04
C LEU A 164 -2.85 -12.34 7.08
N SER A 165 -3.68 -12.93 7.92
CA SER A 165 -3.62 -14.32 8.37
C SER A 165 -4.12 -15.39 7.40
N LEU A 166 -4.26 -15.11 6.13
CA LEU A 166 -4.36 -16.19 5.13
C LEU A 166 -3.07 -17.03 5.01
N ILE A 167 -2.04 -16.72 5.81
CA ILE A 167 -0.75 -17.43 5.81
C ILE A 167 -0.76 -18.62 6.77
N HIS A 168 -1.60 -18.62 7.82
CA HIS A 168 -1.59 -19.70 8.82
C HIS A 168 -2.50 -20.89 8.50
N ILE A 169 -3.34 -20.83 7.46
CA ILE A 169 -4.24 -21.95 7.12
C ILE A 169 -3.55 -23.03 6.29
N SER A 170 -2.35 -22.79 5.76
CA SER A 170 -1.65 -23.74 4.86
C SER A 170 -0.26 -24.21 5.31
N GLU A 171 0.20 -23.88 6.52
CA GLU A 171 1.39 -24.55 7.09
C GLU A 171 0.93 -25.75 7.93
N PRO A 172 1.31 -26.98 7.55
CA PRO A 172 1.14 -28.12 8.44
C PRO A 172 1.95 -27.85 9.70
N THR A 173 1.33 -28.00 10.86
CA THR A 173 1.96 -27.97 12.16
C THR A 173 3.24 -28.79 12.11
N ARG A 174 4.39 -28.11 12.24
CA ARG A 174 5.69 -28.79 12.38
C ARG A 174 5.61 -29.62 13.66
N PRO A 175 5.82 -30.96 13.62
CA PRO A 175 5.84 -31.74 14.84
C PRO A 175 6.94 -31.20 15.75
N GLU A 176 6.61 -30.97 17.02
CA GLU A 176 7.62 -30.67 18.04
C GLU A 176 8.61 -31.81 18.13
N PRO A 177 9.93 -31.57 18.15
CA PRO A 177 10.90 -32.64 18.39
C PRO A 177 10.74 -33.18 19.80
N ILE A 178 10.60 -34.51 19.87
CA ILE A 178 10.58 -35.28 21.10
C ILE A 178 11.96 -35.27 21.72
#